data_9f4aa1ef87838637e2593efe6e884fa8
#
_entry.id   9f4aa1ef87838637e2593efe6e884fa8
#
_cell.length_a   1.000
_cell.length_b   1.000
_cell.length_c   1.000
_cell.angle_alpha   90.00
_cell.angle_beta   90.00
_cell.angle_gamma   90.00
#
_symmetry.space_group_name_H-M   'P 1'
#
loop_
_entity.id
_entity.type
_entity.pdbx_description
1 polymer ?
#
loop_
_entity_poly.entity_id
_entity_poly.type
_entity_poly.pdbx_seq_one_letter_code
_entity_poly.pdbx_strand_id
1 'polypeptide(L)'
;MMQIIGRIRHRPPLVLVKQRPHRKDLSRFIRQHKQFFHLPPLLTMLGDISAMRSLSTDPFLVRGIRPYRMGDPVRDIHWAATARTGEAQVRLHDYTARSQLMVVFNAERVDQQWSDRLMDYEEEDIEHVIAVAATVCIRALALGLCVGFAANMPLGKAEASTVLPPVSRANGEEALLTAFARLQIRRTDSFYGLLSALTNYTDLDMIVISRYTNERIEGALYDLRRSGNRVHLHLTGGEPA
;
A
#
# COMPACT_ATOMS: atom_id res chain seq x y z
N MET A 1 27.32 20.73 46.60
CA MET A 1 28.03 19.83 45.67
C MET A 1 27.08 18.66 45.36
N MET A 2 26.19 18.83 44.39
CA MET A 2 25.16 17.85 44.00
C MET A 2 25.47 17.36 42.60
N GLN A 3 25.85 16.09 42.47
CA GLN A 3 26.10 15.41 41.19
C GLN A 3 24.76 15.04 40.55
N ILE A 4 24.51 15.62 39.38
CA ILE A 4 23.42 15.21 38.50
C ILE A 4 23.97 14.09 37.62
N ILE A 5 23.60 12.85 37.95
CA ILE A 5 23.89 11.68 37.10
C ILE A 5 22.84 11.66 35.99
N GLY A 6 23.20 12.16 34.84
CA GLY A 6 22.42 12.04 33.63
C GLY A 6 22.37 10.55 33.16
N ARG A 7 21.19 9.96 33.13
CA ARG A 7 20.94 8.64 32.51
C ARG A 7 21.23 8.75 31.00
N ILE A 8 22.37 8.26 30.58
CA ILE A 8 22.65 7.99 29.16
C ILE A 8 21.76 6.81 28.74
N ARG A 9 20.70 7.11 27.99
CA ARG A 9 19.94 6.07 27.29
C ARG A 9 20.89 5.46 26.26
N HIS A 10 21.27 4.22 26.46
CA HIS A 10 21.95 3.41 25.45
C HIS A 10 21.05 3.29 24.23
N ARG A 11 21.35 4.07 23.19
CA ARG A 11 20.88 3.78 21.85
C ARG A 11 21.62 2.52 21.38
N PRO A 12 20.96 1.51 20.84
CA PRO A 12 21.67 0.39 20.21
C PRO A 12 22.57 0.94 19.10
N PRO A 13 23.74 0.35 18.84
CA PRO A 13 24.64 0.81 17.80
C PRO A 13 23.91 0.77 16.46
N LEU A 14 23.88 1.91 15.78
CA LEU A 14 23.43 2.05 14.41
C LEU A 14 24.33 1.17 13.54
N VAL A 15 23.82 0.06 13.08
CA VAL A 15 24.48 -0.75 12.05
C VAL A 15 24.42 0.05 10.76
N LEU A 16 25.51 0.71 10.42
CA LEU A 16 25.74 1.34 9.11
C LEU A 16 25.66 0.27 8.03
N VAL A 17 24.47 0.06 7.49
CA VAL A 17 24.28 -0.83 6.34
C VAL A 17 24.70 -0.07 5.09
N LYS A 18 26.00 -0.07 4.78
CA LYS A 18 26.57 0.48 3.53
C LYS A 18 26.16 -0.31 2.27
N GLN A 19 25.47 -1.44 2.44
CA GLN A 19 24.91 -2.23 1.33
C GLN A 19 23.47 -2.62 1.71
N ARG A 20 22.53 -2.38 0.80
CA ARG A 20 21.14 -2.81 1.01
C ARG A 20 21.12 -4.30 1.31
N PRO A 21 20.31 -4.73 2.28
CA PRO A 21 20.20 -6.12 2.65
C PRO A 21 19.76 -6.93 1.42
N HIS A 22 20.44 -8.06 1.20
CA HIS A 22 20.00 -9.05 0.22
C HIS A 22 18.55 -9.46 0.55
N ARG A 23 17.75 -9.91 -0.43
CA ARG A 23 16.34 -10.33 -0.28
C ARG A 23 16.02 -11.08 1.02
N LYS A 24 16.90 -12.01 1.45
CA LYS A 24 16.76 -12.75 2.72
C LYS A 24 16.88 -11.85 3.94
N ASP A 25 17.69 -10.81 3.84
CA ASP A 25 17.94 -9.86 4.91
C ASP A 25 16.81 -8.84 5.03
N LEU A 26 16.16 -8.44 3.92
CA LEU A 26 15.00 -7.56 3.96
C LEU A 26 13.81 -8.23 4.69
N SER A 27 13.54 -9.51 4.42
CA SER A 27 12.53 -10.28 5.15
C SER A 27 12.87 -10.43 6.64
N ARG A 28 14.16 -10.51 6.97
CA ARG A 28 14.67 -10.54 8.34
C ARG A 28 14.59 -9.17 8.98
N PHE A 29 14.97 -8.12 8.25
CA PHE A 29 14.85 -6.73 8.65
C PHE A 29 13.42 -6.35 8.97
N ILE A 30 12.45 -6.64 8.09
CA ILE A 30 11.02 -6.42 8.32
C ILE A 30 10.54 -7.18 9.57
N ARG A 31 11.00 -8.41 9.80
CA ARG A 31 10.67 -9.20 11.00
C ARG A 31 11.25 -8.65 12.28
N GLN A 32 12.50 -8.18 12.26
CA GLN A 32 13.19 -7.62 13.42
C GLN A 32 12.65 -6.24 13.81
N HIS A 33 12.21 -5.42 12.84
CA HIS A 33 11.75 -4.05 13.06
C HIS A 33 10.25 -3.94 13.32
N LYS A 34 9.52 -5.06 13.44
CA LYS A 34 8.09 -5.08 13.82
C LYS A 34 7.77 -4.29 15.11
N GLN A 35 8.73 -4.18 16.02
CA GLN A 35 8.56 -3.53 17.32
C GLN A 35 8.69 -1.99 17.24
N PHE A 36 9.31 -1.45 16.20
CA PHE A 36 9.59 -0.02 16.05
C PHE A 36 8.55 0.73 15.23
N PHE A 37 7.67 0.03 14.52
CA PHE A 37 6.67 0.64 13.68
C PHE A 37 5.37 0.78 14.47
N HIS A 38 5.04 1.98 14.89
CA HIS A 38 3.67 2.34 15.21
C HIS A 38 2.86 2.32 13.90
N LEU A 39 2.50 1.10 13.48
CA LEU A 39 1.66 0.84 12.32
C LEU A 39 0.15 0.65 12.65
N PRO A 40 -0.36 0.88 13.91
CA PRO A 40 -1.76 0.65 14.20
C PRO A 40 -2.71 1.32 13.19
N PRO A 41 -2.52 2.61 12.80
CA PRO A 41 -3.42 3.24 11.83
C PRO A 41 -3.42 2.56 10.46
N LEU A 42 -2.24 2.20 9.93
CA LEU A 42 -2.11 1.53 8.64
C LEU A 42 -2.67 0.10 8.66
N LEU A 43 -2.49 -0.63 9.76
CA LEU A 43 -3.05 -1.97 9.93
C LEU A 43 -4.57 -1.93 10.08
N THR A 44 -5.10 -0.92 10.73
CA THR A 44 -6.55 -0.67 10.81
C THR A 44 -7.10 -0.37 9.42
N MET A 45 -6.47 0.54 8.66
CA MET A 45 -6.84 0.82 7.26
C MET A 45 -6.83 -0.45 6.38
N LEU A 46 -5.84 -1.32 6.52
CA LEU A 46 -5.82 -2.60 5.81
C LEU A 46 -6.97 -3.52 6.21
N GLY A 47 -7.32 -3.54 7.50
CA GLY A 47 -8.48 -4.27 8.02
C GLY A 47 -9.78 -3.75 7.42
N ASP A 48 -9.96 -2.44 7.38
CA ASP A 48 -11.14 -1.78 6.81
C ASP A 48 -11.25 -2.02 5.31
N ILE A 49 -10.14 -1.92 4.56
CA ILE A 49 -10.08 -2.24 3.13
C ILE A 49 -10.49 -3.70 2.90
N SER A 50 -9.97 -4.62 3.69
CA SER A 50 -10.30 -6.05 3.58
C SER A 50 -11.77 -6.32 3.93
N ALA A 51 -12.31 -5.70 4.98
CA ALA A 51 -13.69 -5.86 5.42
C ALA A 51 -14.71 -5.25 4.43
N MET A 52 -14.47 -4.03 3.94
CA MET A 52 -15.36 -3.37 2.97
C MET A 52 -15.54 -4.18 1.70
N ARG A 53 -14.50 -4.87 1.26
CA ARG A 53 -14.53 -5.62 0.00
C ARG A 53 -15.11 -7.01 0.12
N SER A 54 -15.10 -7.61 1.30
CA SER A 54 -15.84 -8.86 1.54
C SER A 54 -17.37 -8.65 1.43
N LEU A 55 -17.82 -7.39 1.46
CA LEU A 55 -19.22 -6.98 1.30
C LEU A 55 -19.57 -6.57 -0.14
N SER A 56 -18.60 -6.39 -1.04
CA SER A 56 -18.85 -6.01 -2.44
C SER A 56 -18.99 -7.24 -3.32
N THR A 57 -20.22 -7.56 -3.70
CA THR A 57 -20.56 -8.65 -4.61
C THR A 57 -20.37 -8.17 -6.06
N ASP A 58 -19.62 -8.91 -6.87
CA ASP A 58 -19.54 -8.66 -8.31
C ASP A 58 -20.87 -9.10 -8.98
N PRO A 59 -21.66 -8.17 -9.54
CA PRO A 59 -22.94 -8.50 -10.16
C PRO A 59 -22.79 -9.35 -11.44
N PHE A 60 -21.61 -9.42 -12.03
CA PHE A 60 -21.35 -10.15 -13.28
C PHE A 60 -20.81 -11.57 -13.08
N LEU A 61 -20.24 -11.86 -11.92
CA LEU A 61 -19.71 -13.19 -11.60
C LEU A 61 -20.75 -14.02 -10.84
N VAL A 62 -21.38 -14.97 -11.55
CA VAL A 62 -22.34 -15.90 -10.98
C VAL A 62 -21.63 -17.20 -10.60
N ARG A 63 -21.49 -17.48 -9.30
CA ARG A 63 -20.92 -18.71 -8.75
C ARG A 63 -21.85 -19.91 -8.89
N GLY A 64 -23.18 -19.65 -8.88
CA GLY A 64 -24.17 -20.68 -8.89
C GLY A 64 -25.59 -20.15 -8.76
N ILE A 65 -26.53 -21.06 -8.63
CA ILE A 65 -27.96 -20.77 -8.49
C ILE A 65 -28.44 -21.53 -7.25
N ARG A 66 -29.31 -20.91 -6.46
CA ARG A 66 -29.97 -21.53 -5.30
C ARG A 66 -31.43 -21.13 -5.22
N PRO A 67 -32.28 -21.87 -4.48
CA PRO A 67 -33.63 -21.44 -4.20
C PRO A 67 -33.68 -20.06 -3.51
N TYR A 68 -34.67 -19.27 -3.89
CA TYR A 68 -34.96 -17.96 -3.30
C TYR A 68 -35.24 -18.09 -1.81
N ARG A 69 -34.76 -17.15 -1.02
CA ARG A 69 -35.09 -16.99 0.40
C ARG A 69 -35.66 -15.61 0.64
N MET A 70 -36.57 -15.50 1.61
CA MET A 70 -37.16 -14.22 1.99
C MET A 70 -36.07 -13.23 2.38
N GLY A 71 -36.01 -12.06 1.67
CA GLY A 71 -34.97 -11.05 1.82
C GLY A 71 -33.95 -11.00 0.67
N ASP A 72 -33.95 -11.97 -0.24
CA ASP A 72 -33.10 -11.92 -1.43
C ASP A 72 -33.57 -10.81 -2.40
N PRO A 73 -32.64 -10.06 -3.02
CA PRO A 73 -32.99 -9.02 -3.99
C PRO A 73 -33.69 -9.61 -5.22
N VAL A 74 -34.85 -9.08 -5.59
CA VAL A 74 -35.62 -9.52 -6.77
C VAL A 74 -34.78 -9.40 -8.08
N ARG A 75 -33.89 -8.44 -8.16
CA ARG A 75 -32.97 -8.25 -9.31
C ARG A 75 -32.05 -9.44 -9.56
N ASP A 76 -31.80 -10.27 -8.54
CA ASP A 76 -30.90 -11.41 -8.62
C ASP A 76 -31.64 -12.70 -8.98
N ILE A 77 -32.93 -12.65 -9.23
CA ILE A 77 -33.74 -13.82 -9.67
C ILE A 77 -33.19 -14.28 -11.06
N HIS A 78 -32.94 -15.59 -11.13
CA HIS A 78 -32.54 -16.24 -12.38
C HIS A 78 -33.76 -16.82 -13.07
N TRP A 79 -34.44 -16.01 -13.88
CA TRP A 79 -35.73 -16.37 -14.49
C TRP A 79 -35.73 -17.66 -15.29
N ALA A 80 -34.61 -17.94 -16.05
CA ALA A 80 -34.52 -19.18 -16.82
C ALA A 80 -34.39 -20.43 -15.94
N ALA A 81 -33.77 -20.35 -14.77
CA ALA A 81 -33.71 -21.46 -13.82
C ALA A 81 -35.05 -21.61 -13.08
N THR A 82 -35.67 -20.50 -12.69
CA THR A 82 -37.02 -20.47 -12.12
C THR A 82 -38.05 -21.15 -13.02
N ALA A 83 -38.01 -20.86 -14.31
CA ALA A 83 -38.90 -21.50 -15.29
C ALA A 83 -38.69 -23.01 -15.45
N ARG A 84 -37.50 -23.53 -15.20
CA ARG A 84 -37.20 -24.96 -15.30
C ARG A 84 -37.59 -25.73 -14.02
N THR A 85 -37.39 -25.10 -12.85
CA THR A 85 -37.61 -25.76 -11.55
C THR A 85 -39.00 -25.56 -11.02
N GLY A 86 -39.74 -24.56 -11.51
CA GLY A 86 -41.05 -24.14 -10.98
C GLY A 86 -40.95 -23.35 -9.67
N GLU A 87 -39.74 -23.18 -9.10
CA GLU A 87 -39.49 -22.46 -7.87
C GLU A 87 -38.53 -21.29 -8.14
N ALA A 88 -38.77 -20.16 -7.47
CA ALA A 88 -37.92 -18.99 -7.63
C ALA A 88 -36.44 -19.31 -7.30
N GLN A 89 -35.57 -19.07 -8.24
CA GLN A 89 -34.15 -19.31 -8.13
C GLN A 89 -33.37 -17.99 -8.19
N VAL A 90 -32.33 -17.84 -7.34
CA VAL A 90 -31.51 -16.63 -7.23
C VAL A 90 -30.08 -16.94 -7.65
N ARG A 91 -29.48 -16.02 -8.37
CA ARG A 91 -28.06 -16.07 -8.71
C ARG A 91 -27.23 -15.84 -7.44
N LEU A 92 -26.30 -16.77 -7.20
CA LEU A 92 -25.24 -16.55 -6.21
C LEU A 92 -24.10 -15.83 -6.91
N HIS A 93 -23.92 -14.57 -6.60
CA HIS A 93 -22.79 -13.81 -7.09
C HIS A 93 -21.52 -14.19 -6.31
N ASP A 94 -20.40 -14.31 -7.03
CA ASP A 94 -19.11 -14.56 -6.38
C ASP A 94 -18.48 -13.22 -5.96
N TYR A 95 -17.71 -13.26 -4.88
CA TYR A 95 -16.97 -12.11 -4.37
C TYR A 95 -15.59 -12.09 -5.05
N THR A 96 -15.52 -11.75 -6.33
CA THR A 96 -14.25 -11.85 -7.08
C THR A 96 -13.66 -10.54 -7.59
N ALA A 97 -14.05 -9.40 -7.07
CA ALA A 97 -13.15 -8.27 -7.16
C ALA A 97 -11.99 -8.54 -6.17
N ARG A 98 -10.93 -9.22 -6.62
CA ARG A 98 -9.69 -9.29 -5.85
C ARG A 98 -9.28 -7.87 -5.54
N SER A 99 -9.35 -7.52 -4.28
CA SER A 99 -8.98 -6.21 -3.80
C SER A 99 -7.58 -5.87 -4.27
N GLN A 100 -7.46 -4.81 -5.06
CA GLN A 100 -6.19 -4.34 -5.58
C GLN A 100 -5.73 -3.15 -4.74
N LEU A 101 -4.61 -3.33 -4.05
CA LEU A 101 -3.99 -2.30 -3.24
C LEU A 101 -2.72 -1.78 -3.92
N MET A 102 -2.59 -0.47 -4.02
CA MET A 102 -1.38 0.21 -4.42
C MET A 102 -0.81 0.97 -3.22
N VAL A 103 0.40 0.61 -2.79
CA VAL A 103 1.11 1.37 -1.75
C VAL A 103 2.00 2.39 -2.45
N VAL A 104 1.67 3.67 -2.30
CA VAL A 104 2.41 4.78 -2.90
C VAL A 104 3.24 5.46 -1.81
N PHE A 105 4.53 5.61 -2.00
CA PHE A 105 5.36 6.25 -0.99
C PHE A 105 6.32 7.29 -1.56
N ASN A 106 6.50 8.34 -0.75
CA ASN A 106 7.26 9.51 -1.11
C ASN A 106 8.69 9.43 -0.56
N ALA A 107 9.68 9.55 -1.44
CA ALA A 107 11.08 9.67 -1.07
C ALA A 107 11.52 11.12 -0.77
N GLU A 108 10.67 12.10 -1.05
CA GLU A 108 10.94 13.49 -0.70
C GLU A 108 10.65 13.73 0.77
N ARG A 109 11.54 14.47 1.43
CA ARG A 109 11.39 14.82 2.84
C ARG A 109 10.59 16.12 3.03
N VAL A 110 10.81 17.06 2.11
CA VAL A 110 10.16 18.37 2.08
C VAL A 110 9.80 18.71 0.64
N ASP A 111 8.85 19.62 0.48
CA ASP A 111 8.44 20.12 -0.84
C ASP A 111 9.62 20.70 -1.59
N GLN A 112 9.71 20.41 -2.90
CA GLN A 112 10.72 20.92 -3.82
C GLN A 112 12.16 20.69 -3.33
N GLN A 113 12.47 19.54 -2.81
CA GLN A 113 13.81 19.19 -2.40
C GLN A 113 14.74 19.03 -3.64
N TRP A 114 15.58 20.04 -3.88
CA TRP A 114 16.41 20.17 -5.08
C TRP A 114 17.76 19.43 -5.03
N SER A 115 18.17 18.98 -3.85
CA SER A 115 19.49 18.37 -3.68
C SER A 115 19.49 16.90 -4.05
N ASP A 116 20.32 16.50 -5.01
CA ASP A 116 20.60 15.10 -5.34
C ASP A 116 21.47 14.40 -4.28
N ARG A 117 22.19 15.19 -3.47
CA ARG A 117 23.01 14.66 -2.37
C ARG A 117 22.13 14.51 -1.14
N LEU A 118 21.94 13.27 -0.73
CA LEU A 118 21.29 12.93 0.52
C LEU A 118 22.32 12.98 1.66
N MET A 119 21.92 13.51 2.79
CA MET A 119 22.66 13.37 4.05
C MET A 119 22.37 12.00 4.66
N ASP A 120 23.27 11.45 5.48
CA ASP A 120 23.12 10.11 6.07
C ASP A 120 21.77 9.94 6.81
N TYR A 121 21.32 10.97 7.51
CA TYR A 121 20.03 10.95 8.22
C TYR A 121 18.81 10.97 7.26
N GLU A 122 18.96 11.49 6.04
CA GLU A 122 17.90 11.46 5.03
C GLU A 122 17.78 10.07 4.41
N GLU A 123 18.88 9.35 4.25
CA GLU A 123 18.88 7.95 3.82
C GLU A 123 18.18 7.06 4.84
N GLU A 124 18.45 7.26 6.14
CA GLU A 124 17.78 6.54 7.23
C GLU A 124 16.25 6.77 7.21
N ASP A 125 15.83 8.01 7.00
CA ASP A 125 14.42 8.37 6.90
C ASP A 125 13.74 7.70 5.71
N ILE A 126 14.39 7.67 4.55
CA ILE A 126 13.86 7.01 3.34
C ILE A 126 13.82 5.50 3.53
N GLU A 127 14.87 4.89 4.11
CA GLU A 127 14.87 3.46 4.44
C GLU A 127 13.73 3.11 5.40
N HIS A 128 13.42 4.00 6.36
CA HIS A 128 12.26 3.81 7.24
C HIS A 128 10.94 3.77 6.43
N VAL A 129 10.72 4.72 5.53
CA VAL A 129 9.51 4.76 4.68
C VAL A 129 9.43 3.51 3.80
N ILE A 130 10.55 3.07 3.20
CA ILE A 130 10.62 1.84 2.41
C ILE A 130 10.22 0.63 3.26
N ALA A 131 10.74 0.54 4.49
CA ALA A 131 10.44 -0.57 5.39
C ALA A 131 8.96 -0.59 5.81
N VAL A 132 8.36 0.57 6.07
CA VAL A 132 6.91 0.72 6.33
C VAL A 132 6.11 0.25 5.12
N ALA A 133 6.42 0.77 3.92
CA ALA A 133 5.73 0.41 2.69
C ALA A 133 5.83 -1.10 2.40
N ALA A 134 7.02 -1.69 2.53
CA ALA A 134 7.23 -3.13 2.34
C ALA A 134 6.43 -3.95 3.36
N THR A 135 6.37 -3.52 4.63
CA THR A 135 5.60 -4.19 5.68
C THR A 135 4.11 -4.17 5.36
N VAL A 136 3.58 -3.02 4.92
CA VAL A 136 2.17 -2.88 4.49
C VAL A 136 1.88 -3.81 3.33
N CYS A 137 2.74 -3.84 2.30
CA CYS A 137 2.58 -4.72 1.13
C CYS A 137 2.53 -6.20 1.52
N ILE A 138 3.47 -6.67 2.33
CA ILE A 138 3.54 -8.07 2.76
C ILE A 138 2.34 -8.45 3.62
N ARG A 139 1.89 -7.56 4.50
CA ARG A 139 0.69 -7.78 5.32
C ARG A 139 -0.57 -7.84 4.46
N ALA A 140 -0.70 -6.95 3.48
CA ALA A 140 -1.83 -6.94 2.56
C ALA A 140 -1.87 -8.23 1.71
N LEU A 141 -0.72 -8.71 1.21
CA LEU A 141 -0.64 -10.01 0.54
C LEU A 141 -1.06 -11.17 1.45
N ALA A 142 -0.68 -11.13 2.74
CA ALA A 142 -1.07 -12.15 3.71
C ALA A 142 -2.59 -12.16 3.94
N LEU A 143 -3.27 -11.02 3.79
CA LEU A 143 -4.73 -10.87 3.83
C LEU A 143 -5.41 -11.29 2.51
N GLY A 144 -4.65 -11.72 1.49
CA GLY A 144 -5.19 -12.17 0.20
C GLY A 144 -5.44 -11.08 -0.82
N LEU A 145 -5.01 -9.84 -0.57
CA LEU A 145 -5.10 -8.74 -1.52
C LEU A 145 -4.11 -8.93 -2.68
N CYS A 146 -4.44 -8.38 -3.87
CA CYS A 146 -3.44 -8.14 -4.91
C CYS A 146 -2.73 -6.82 -4.58
N VAL A 147 -1.41 -6.83 -4.50
CA VAL A 147 -0.63 -5.68 -4.00
C VAL A 147 0.41 -5.23 -5.00
N GLY A 148 0.43 -3.94 -5.25
CA GLY A 148 1.49 -3.24 -5.97
C GLY A 148 2.06 -2.09 -5.16
N PHE A 149 3.08 -1.46 -5.68
CA PHE A 149 3.59 -0.22 -5.09
C PHE A 149 4.09 0.77 -6.14
N ALA A 150 4.12 2.03 -5.77
CA ALA A 150 4.72 3.10 -6.54
C ALA A 150 5.60 3.98 -5.66
N ALA A 151 6.72 4.44 -6.20
CA ALA A 151 7.66 5.31 -5.51
C ALA A 151 8.32 6.28 -6.49
N ASN A 152 8.58 7.52 -6.06
CA ASN A 152 9.38 8.48 -6.83
C ASN A 152 10.88 8.19 -6.72
N MET A 153 11.22 6.91 -6.80
CA MET A 153 12.58 6.36 -6.79
C MET A 153 12.74 5.36 -7.94
N PRO A 154 13.94 5.23 -8.52
CA PRO A 154 14.17 4.32 -9.62
C PRO A 154 14.45 2.89 -9.15
N LEU A 155 14.14 1.93 -10.01
CA LEU A 155 14.42 0.52 -9.80
C LEU A 155 15.71 0.09 -10.49
N GLY A 156 16.75 -0.24 -9.76
CA GLY A 156 18.03 -0.67 -10.30
C GLY A 156 18.69 0.43 -11.13
N LYS A 157 18.89 0.19 -12.44
CA LYS A 157 19.51 1.16 -13.35
C LYS A 157 18.51 2.06 -14.08
N ALA A 158 17.22 1.93 -13.78
CA ALA A 158 16.21 2.80 -14.38
C ALA A 158 16.42 4.27 -13.95
N GLU A 159 15.91 5.19 -14.75
CA GLU A 159 15.97 6.63 -14.47
C GLU A 159 14.60 7.22 -14.13
N ALA A 160 13.55 6.44 -14.22
CA ALA A 160 12.16 6.83 -13.95
C ALA A 160 11.69 6.33 -12.58
N SER A 161 10.66 6.96 -12.06
CA SER A 161 9.89 6.50 -10.90
C SER A 161 9.41 5.07 -11.08
N THR A 162 9.36 4.32 -9.99
CA THR A 162 8.95 2.92 -10.00
C THR A 162 7.46 2.80 -9.83
N VAL A 163 6.81 2.08 -10.73
CA VAL A 163 5.42 1.63 -10.57
C VAL A 163 5.37 0.13 -10.81
N LEU A 164 5.04 -0.63 -9.77
CA LEU A 164 4.80 -2.07 -9.85
C LEU A 164 3.29 -2.31 -9.69
N PRO A 165 2.60 -2.79 -10.74
CA PRO A 165 1.16 -3.02 -10.68
C PRO A 165 0.81 -4.10 -9.65
N PRO A 166 -0.45 -4.15 -9.17
CA PRO A 166 -0.88 -5.14 -8.21
C PRO A 166 -0.69 -6.57 -8.70
N VAL A 167 0.02 -7.37 -7.91
CA VAL A 167 0.29 -8.80 -8.13
C VAL A 167 -0.39 -9.66 -7.07
N SER A 168 -0.78 -10.87 -7.44
CA SER A 168 -1.42 -11.81 -6.52
C SER A 168 -0.38 -12.52 -5.64
N ARG A 169 -0.85 -13.13 -4.54
CA ARG A 169 0.00 -13.81 -3.55
C ARG A 169 0.88 -14.91 -4.13
N ALA A 170 0.44 -15.63 -5.15
CA ALA A 170 1.16 -16.82 -5.67
C ALA A 170 2.63 -16.51 -6.06
N ASN A 171 2.89 -15.30 -6.61
CA ASN A 171 4.24 -14.84 -6.97
C ASN A 171 4.56 -13.46 -6.42
N GLY A 172 3.65 -12.85 -5.67
CA GLY A 172 3.70 -11.44 -5.29
C GLY A 172 4.76 -11.14 -4.22
N GLU A 173 4.91 -11.99 -3.22
CA GLU A 173 5.84 -11.74 -2.13
C GLU A 173 7.28 -11.66 -2.64
N GLU A 174 7.68 -12.61 -3.49
CA GLU A 174 9.03 -12.62 -4.06
C GLU A 174 9.26 -11.43 -4.98
N ALA A 175 8.30 -11.12 -5.83
CA ALA A 175 8.37 -9.99 -6.76
C ALA A 175 8.49 -8.66 -6.00
N LEU A 176 7.65 -8.45 -4.98
CA LEU A 176 7.67 -7.24 -4.16
C LEU A 176 8.99 -7.11 -3.38
N LEU A 177 9.43 -8.16 -2.67
CA LEU A 177 10.68 -8.11 -1.91
C LEU A 177 11.90 -7.88 -2.82
N THR A 178 11.91 -8.49 -4.00
CA THR A 178 12.97 -8.26 -4.99
C THR A 178 12.95 -6.82 -5.49
N ALA A 179 11.78 -6.27 -5.78
CA ALA A 179 11.65 -4.89 -6.23
C ALA A 179 12.08 -3.91 -5.13
N PHE A 180 11.61 -4.08 -3.89
CA PHE A 180 12.05 -3.24 -2.76
C PHE A 180 13.57 -3.29 -2.55
N ALA A 181 14.19 -4.47 -2.64
CA ALA A 181 15.65 -4.62 -2.51
C ALA A 181 16.45 -3.94 -3.64
N ARG A 182 15.81 -3.69 -4.79
CA ARG A 182 16.44 -3.06 -5.96
C ARG A 182 16.15 -1.57 -6.10
N LEU A 183 15.27 -1.01 -5.29
CA LEU A 183 15.02 0.44 -5.26
C LEU A 183 16.35 1.18 -4.96
N GLN A 184 16.62 2.24 -5.66
CA GLN A 184 17.76 3.10 -5.40
C GLN A 184 17.30 4.31 -4.59
N ILE A 185 18.04 4.65 -3.51
CA ILE A 185 17.78 5.88 -2.76
C ILE A 185 18.30 7.05 -3.58
N ARG A 186 17.54 7.38 -4.59
CA ARG A 186 17.78 8.49 -5.50
C ARG A 186 16.41 8.98 -5.98
N ARG A 187 16.24 10.27 -6.02
CA ARG A 187 15.02 10.86 -6.58
C ARG A 187 15.11 10.86 -8.10
N THR A 188 13.99 10.61 -8.73
CA THR A 188 13.85 10.70 -10.18
C THR A 188 12.89 11.82 -10.55
N ASP A 189 11.64 11.62 -10.17
CA ASP A 189 10.55 12.56 -10.44
C ASP A 189 10.05 13.20 -9.15
N SER A 190 9.35 14.32 -9.24
CA SER A 190 8.64 14.87 -8.09
C SER A 190 7.53 13.91 -7.66
N PHE A 191 7.24 13.88 -6.36
CA PHE A 191 6.14 13.05 -5.86
C PHE A 191 4.80 13.43 -6.48
N TYR A 192 4.57 14.73 -6.73
CA TYR A 192 3.41 15.21 -7.48
C TYR A 192 3.35 14.59 -8.89
N GLY A 193 4.48 14.51 -9.60
CA GLY A 193 4.56 13.89 -10.94
C GLY A 193 4.18 12.41 -10.90
N LEU A 194 4.66 11.68 -9.89
CA LEU A 194 4.27 10.29 -9.68
C LEU A 194 2.76 10.15 -9.44
N LEU A 195 2.18 10.94 -8.53
CA LEU A 195 0.73 10.91 -8.25
C LEU A 195 -0.10 11.22 -9.50
N SER A 196 0.32 12.21 -10.29
CA SER A 196 -0.34 12.56 -11.55
C SER A 196 -0.29 11.42 -12.57
N ALA A 197 0.82 10.68 -12.66
CA ALA A 197 0.93 9.52 -13.54
C ALA A 197 0.01 8.36 -13.10
N LEU A 198 -0.28 8.26 -11.81
CA LEU A 198 -1.16 7.22 -11.25
C LEU A 198 -2.65 7.46 -11.51
N THR A 199 -3.07 8.63 -12.02
CA THR A 199 -4.47 8.89 -12.40
C THR A 199 -4.99 7.99 -13.52
N ASN A 200 -4.08 7.34 -14.28
CA ASN A 200 -4.43 6.35 -15.28
C ASN A 200 -4.91 5.00 -14.68
N TYR A 201 -4.69 4.78 -13.39
CA TYR A 201 -5.18 3.60 -12.67
C TYR A 201 -6.55 3.92 -12.04
N THR A 202 -7.46 2.96 -12.13
CA THR A 202 -8.82 3.06 -11.59
C THR A 202 -9.15 1.85 -10.72
N ASP A 203 -10.15 1.99 -9.85
CA ASP A 203 -10.66 0.94 -8.97
C ASP A 203 -9.61 0.34 -8.01
N LEU A 204 -8.59 1.14 -7.67
CA LEU A 204 -7.58 0.76 -6.69
C LEU A 204 -7.88 1.35 -5.30
N ASP A 205 -7.55 0.57 -4.28
CA ASP A 205 -7.28 1.14 -2.96
C ASP A 205 -5.82 1.62 -2.95
N MET A 206 -5.62 2.87 -2.57
CA MET A 206 -4.29 3.46 -2.50
C MET A 206 -3.97 3.89 -1.07
N ILE A 207 -2.87 3.40 -0.53
CA ILE A 207 -2.28 3.90 0.71
C ILE A 207 -1.08 4.74 0.31
N VAL A 208 -1.20 6.05 0.53
CA VAL A 208 -0.14 7.03 0.23
C VAL A 208 0.62 7.31 1.51
N ILE A 209 1.92 7.04 1.51
CA ILE A 209 2.83 7.25 2.65
C ILE A 209 3.75 8.41 2.31
N SER A 210 3.67 9.50 3.06
CA SER A 210 4.50 10.69 2.88
C SER A 210 4.92 11.26 4.24
N ARG A 211 5.98 12.04 4.25
CA ARG A 211 6.41 12.80 5.43
C ARG A 211 5.71 14.15 5.54
N TYR A 212 5.23 14.67 4.44
CA TYR A 212 4.56 15.97 4.35
C TYR A 212 3.41 15.92 3.37
N THR A 213 2.54 16.89 3.44
CA THR A 213 1.54 17.23 2.42
C THR A 213 1.57 18.73 2.12
N ASN A 214 1.05 19.11 0.98
CA ASN A 214 0.86 20.49 0.54
C ASN A 214 -0.32 20.57 -0.43
N GLU A 215 -0.72 21.78 -0.83
CA GLU A 215 -1.85 21.98 -1.72
C GLU A 215 -1.75 21.21 -3.05
N ARG A 216 -0.54 21.07 -3.61
CA ARG A 216 -0.31 20.33 -4.87
C ARG A 216 -0.51 18.84 -4.69
N ILE A 217 -0.01 18.26 -3.60
CA ILE A 217 -0.21 16.85 -3.26
C ILE A 217 -1.69 16.59 -2.98
N GLU A 218 -2.34 17.44 -2.18
CA GLU A 218 -3.78 17.30 -1.88
C GLU A 218 -4.63 17.39 -3.16
N GLY A 219 -4.30 18.29 -4.09
CA GLY A 219 -4.93 18.36 -5.40
C GLY A 219 -4.75 17.07 -6.21
N ALA A 220 -3.53 16.51 -6.25
CA ALA A 220 -3.28 15.24 -6.93
C ALA A 220 -4.02 14.05 -6.26
N LEU A 221 -4.10 14.02 -4.94
CA LEU A 221 -4.89 13.02 -4.21
C LEU A 221 -6.40 13.15 -4.51
N TYR A 222 -6.89 14.37 -4.65
CA TYR A 222 -8.27 14.61 -5.07
C TYR A 222 -8.52 14.07 -6.48
N ASP A 223 -7.61 14.32 -7.44
CA ASP A 223 -7.72 13.83 -8.81
C ASP A 223 -7.69 12.29 -8.86
N LEU A 224 -6.84 11.64 -8.05
CA LEU A 224 -6.82 10.19 -7.91
C LEU A 224 -8.16 9.64 -7.38
N ARG A 225 -8.79 10.32 -6.41
CA ARG A 225 -10.12 9.95 -5.93
C ARG A 225 -11.19 10.13 -7.00
N ARG A 226 -11.10 11.21 -7.77
CA ARG A 226 -12.01 11.49 -8.88
C ARG A 226 -11.89 10.47 -10.00
N SER A 227 -10.72 9.87 -10.21
CA SER A 227 -10.50 8.77 -11.15
C SER A 227 -11.06 7.42 -10.67
N GLY A 228 -11.80 7.39 -9.56
CA GLY A 228 -12.46 6.18 -9.04
C GLY A 228 -11.62 5.37 -8.05
N ASN A 229 -10.49 5.89 -7.58
CA ASN A 229 -9.66 5.25 -6.58
C ASN A 229 -10.07 5.66 -5.17
N ARG A 230 -9.86 4.76 -4.19
CA ARG A 230 -9.97 5.10 -2.76
C ARG A 230 -8.59 5.40 -2.22
N VAL A 231 -8.35 6.64 -1.81
CA VAL A 231 -7.01 7.12 -1.43
C VAL A 231 -6.97 7.50 0.04
N HIS A 232 -6.08 6.85 0.78
CA HIS A 232 -5.78 7.09 2.18
C HIS A 232 -4.37 7.66 2.31
N LEU A 233 -4.24 8.87 2.87
CA LEU A 233 -2.94 9.48 3.15
C LEU A 233 -2.50 9.13 4.57
N HIS A 234 -1.25 8.66 4.70
CA HIS A 234 -0.58 8.43 5.97
C HIS A 234 0.69 9.29 6.05
N LEU A 235 0.75 10.18 7.02
CA LEU A 235 1.92 11.03 7.27
C LEU A 235 2.83 10.38 8.30
N THR A 236 4.11 10.15 7.91
CA THR A 236 5.12 9.51 8.77
C THR A 236 5.98 10.48 9.57
N GLY A 237 5.86 11.76 9.31
CA GLY A 237 6.65 12.82 9.91
C GLY A 237 5.78 13.98 10.35
N GLY A 238 5.20 13.93 11.55
CA GLY A 238 4.51 15.06 12.12
C GLY A 238 3.85 14.66 13.41
N GLU A 239 4.23 15.30 14.53
CA GLU A 239 3.25 15.53 15.57
C GLU A 239 2.05 16.23 14.91
N PRO A 240 0.82 15.81 15.18
CA PRO A 240 -0.34 16.59 14.78
C PRO A 240 -0.23 17.96 15.46
N ALA A 241 -0.26 19.04 14.66
CA ALA A 241 -0.36 20.39 15.17
C ALA A 241 -1.67 20.60 15.91
#